data_803d695191a3d30be834c5a840b5dba8
#
_entry.id   803d695191a3d30be834c5a840b5dba8
#
_cell.length_a   1.000
_cell.length_b   1.000
_cell.length_c   1.000
_cell.angle_alpha   90.00
_cell.angle_beta   90.00
_cell.angle_gamma   90.00
#
_symmetry.space_group_name_H-M   'P 1'
#
loop_
_entity.id
_entity.type
_entity.pdbx_description
1 polymer ?
#
loop_
_entity_poly.entity_id
_entity_poly.type
_entity_poly.pdbx_seq_one_letter_code
_entity_poly.pdbx_strand_id
1 'polypeptide(L)'
;APAAAALLLAGLSGLMLLAMAALRLGFVANFLSHPVVGGFITASGLLIALGQTGHLLGVSARGDTLPAILTALYDGLTSRGINLPTLVVGGLSLIFLFWCRKRLKPLLVKAGFGPRAADAVAKAAPAVAVLASILAVGQLDLAAAGVKVVGALPAGLPPLTLPPLEADAVLALLGPAALISLIGFVESISVAQTLAAKRRQRISADAELVGLGAANVAAAVTGGYPVTGGFARSVVNFDAGAETPMAGVFTAAGIALAALFLTPAFRDLPQAVLAATIIVAVLSLVDLKAPLRAWAYSKADGIAMA
;
A
#
# COMPACT_ATOMS: atom_id res chain seq x y z
N ALA A 1 21.79 3.78 -9.39
CA ALA A 1 20.59 3.10 -9.86
C ALA A 1 19.48 3.22 -8.80
N PRO A 2 18.19 3.37 -9.16
CA PRO A 2 17.11 3.60 -8.19
C PRO A 2 16.95 2.46 -7.16
N ALA A 3 17.21 1.22 -7.56
CA ALA A 3 17.18 0.07 -6.63
C ALA A 3 18.25 0.18 -5.52
N ALA A 4 19.46 0.60 -5.86
CA ALA A 4 20.54 0.79 -4.87
C ALA A 4 20.18 1.87 -3.84
N ALA A 5 19.57 2.97 -4.28
CA ALA A 5 19.09 4.02 -3.39
C ALA A 5 17.96 3.52 -2.46
N ALA A 6 17.05 2.67 -2.96
CA ALA A 6 16.00 2.08 -2.15
C ALA A 6 16.54 1.14 -1.06
N LEU A 7 17.55 0.31 -1.39
CA LEU A 7 18.23 -0.55 -0.42
C LEU A 7 18.93 0.27 0.66
N LEU A 8 19.63 1.33 0.25
CA LEU A 8 20.32 2.22 1.17
C LEU A 8 19.32 2.97 2.08
N LEU A 9 18.21 3.46 1.53
CA LEU A 9 17.13 4.06 2.31
C LEU A 9 16.54 3.07 3.34
N ALA A 10 16.30 1.82 2.96
CA ALA A 10 15.82 0.79 3.87
C ALA A 10 16.84 0.55 5.00
N GLY A 11 18.13 0.43 4.66
CA GLY A 11 19.20 0.25 5.65
C GLY A 11 19.34 1.43 6.61
N LEU A 12 19.40 2.65 6.08
CA LEU A 12 19.47 3.87 6.89
C LEU A 12 18.24 4.03 7.79
N SER A 13 17.04 3.83 7.23
CA SER A 13 15.80 3.87 8.01
C SER A 13 15.80 2.82 9.11
N GLY A 14 16.21 1.59 8.81
CA GLY A 14 16.31 0.52 9.79
C GLY A 14 17.28 0.86 10.94
N LEU A 15 18.48 1.36 10.62
CA LEU A 15 19.46 1.77 11.62
C LEU A 15 18.97 2.96 12.46
N MET A 16 18.31 3.95 11.85
CA MET A 16 17.73 5.09 12.58
C MET A 16 16.65 4.63 13.55
N LEU A 17 15.75 3.74 13.15
CA LEU A 17 14.71 3.18 14.02
C LEU A 17 15.30 2.38 15.17
N LEU A 18 16.34 1.57 14.93
CA LEU A 18 17.06 0.85 16.00
C LEU A 18 17.79 1.81 16.95
N ALA A 19 18.40 2.88 16.43
CA ALA A 19 19.00 3.92 17.27
C ALA A 19 17.94 4.64 18.13
N MET A 20 16.78 4.97 17.54
CA MET A 20 15.65 5.53 18.30
C MET A 20 15.17 4.57 19.40
N ALA A 21 15.11 3.27 19.12
CA ALA A 21 14.76 2.26 20.12
C ALA A 21 15.79 2.20 21.27
N ALA A 22 17.09 2.18 20.93
CA ALA A 22 18.16 2.17 21.91
C ALA A 22 18.15 3.41 22.83
N LEU A 23 17.78 4.57 22.27
CA LEU A 23 17.59 5.83 22.99
C LEU A 23 16.22 5.94 23.68
N ARG A 24 15.36 4.90 23.57
CA ARG A 24 13.99 4.87 24.14
C ARG A 24 13.12 6.03 23.66
N LEU A 25 13.23 6.39 22.38
CA LEU A 25 12.48 7.49 21.77
C LEU A 25 11.05 7.10 21.34
N GLY A 26 10.54 5.95 21.74
CA GLY A 26 9.17 5.52 21.47
C GLY A 26 8.09 6.53 21.89
N PHE A 27 8.39 7.38 22.88
CA PHE A 27 7.50 8.45 23.34
C PHE A 27 7.22 9.51 22.25
N VAL A 28 8.07 9.64 21.24
CA VAL A 28 7.88 10.58 20.11
C VAL A 28 6.55 10.34 19.41
N ALA A 29 6.07 9.10 19.39
CA ALA A 29 4.75 8.78 18.84
C ALA A 29 3.59 9.53 19.52
N ASN A 30 3.76 9.94 20.79
CA ASN A 30 2.71 10.67 21.53
C ASN A 30 2.58 12.14 21.13
N PHE A 31 3.55 12.70 20.40
CA PHE A 31 3.52 14.08 19.93
C PHE A 31 2.74 14.28 18.63
N LEU A 32 2.50 13.19 17.89
CA LEU A 32 1.71 13.26 16.68
C LEU A 32 0.23 13.03 17.02
N SER A 33 -0.56 14.06 16.86
CA SER A 33 -1.98 13.99 17.13
C SER A 33 -2.68 13.09 16.10
N HIS A 34 -3.69 12.33 16.53
CA HIS A 34 -4.51 11.51 15.63
C HIS A 34 -5.10 12.29 14.45
N PRO A 35 -5.55 13.56 14.60
CA PRO A 35 -5.99 14.38 13.47
C PRO A 35 -4.92 14.56 12.39
N VAL A 36 -3.68 14.89 12.76
CA VAL A 36 -2.58 15.09 11.81
C VAL A 36 -2.30 13.82 11.01
N VAL A 37 -2.22 12.68 11.69
CA VAL A 37 -2.03 11.38 11.03
C VAL A 37 -3.20 11.06 10.11
N GLY A 38 -4.44 11.30 10.54
CA GLY A 38 -5.64 11.10 9.73
C GLY A 38 -5.70 11.99 8.49
N GLY A 39 -5.28 13.26 8.62
CA GLY A 39 -5.12 14.20 7.51
C GLY A 39 -4.10 13.71 6.49
N PHE A 40 -2.91 13.35 6.95
CA PHE A 40 -1.84 12.80 6.10
C PHE A 40 -2.29 11.55 5.33
N ILE A 41 -2.93 10.58 6.01
CA ILE A 41 -3.44 9.35 5.38
C ILE A 41 -4.49 9.69 4.32
N THR A 42 -5.41 10.61 4.62
CA THR A 42 -6.47 11.04 3.70
C THR A 42 -5.90 11.73 2.46
N ALA A 43 -5.00 12.69 2.63
CA ALA A 43 -4.35 13.43 1.55
C ALA A 43 -3.50 12.48 0.67
N SER A 44 -2.67 11.66 1.29
CA SER A 44 -1.85 10.65 0.59
C SER A 44 -2.73 9.66 -0.18
N GLY A 45 -3.83 9.21 0.44
CA GLY A 45 -4.80 8.34 -0.19
C GLY A 45 -5.42 8.94 -1.45
N LEU A 46 -5.80 10.20 -1.42
CA LEU A 46 -6.33 10.92 -2.58
C LEU A 46 -5.28 11.09 -3.68
N LEU A 47 -4.04 11.47 -3.33
CA LEU A 47 -2.95 11.60 -4.29
C LEU A 47 -2.63 10.27 -4.97
N ILE A 48 -2.57 9.16 -4.21
CA ILE A 48 -2.35 7.84 -4.77
C ILE A 48 -3.50 7.45 -5.71
N ALA A 49 -4.76 7.65 -5.29
CA ALA A 49 -5.91 7.32 -6.13
C ALA A 49 -5.90 8.12 -7.45
N LEU A 50 -5.61 9.43 -7.38
CA LEU A 50 -5.49 10.27 -8.57
C LEU A 50 -4.32 9.85 -9.47
N GLY A 51 -3.17 9.51 -8.90
CA GLY A 51 -2.02 8.99 -9.66
C GLY A 51 -2.31 7.68 -10.40
N GLN A 52 -3.28 6.88 -9.91
CA GLN A 52 -3.70 5.66 -10.59
C GLN A 52 -4.69 5.90 -11.76
N THR A 53 -5.32 7.07 -11.86
CA THR A 53 -6.33 7.33 -12.90
C THR A 53 -5.75 7.25 -14.30
N GLY A 54 -4.49 7.64 -14.51
CA GLY A 54 -3.81 7.50 -15.78
C GLY A 54 -3.76 6.05 -16.28
N HIS A 55 -3.49 5.10 -15.39
CA HIS A 55 -3.49 3.67 -15.74
C HIS A 55 -4.88 3.15 -16.10
N LEU A 56 -5.94 3.67 -15.48
CA LEU A 56 -7.34 3.33 -15.84
C LEU A 56 -7.73 3.84 -17.22
N LEU A 57 -7.24 5.03 -17.59
CA LEU A 57 -7.56 5.69 -18.87
C LEU A 57 -6.61 5.28 -20.00
N GLY A 58 -5.55 4.53 -19.69
CA GLY A 58 -4.51 4.13 -20.64
C GLY A 58 -3.56 5.25 -21.03
N VAL A 59 -3.53 6.36 -20.25
CA VAL A 59 -2.63 7.49 -20.48
C VAL A 59 -1.49 7.50 -19.46
N SER A 60 -0.41 8.22 -19.76
CA SER A 60 0.68 8.42 -18.81
C SER A 60 0.40 9.67 -17.98
N ALA A 61 0.07 9.49 -16.71
CA ALA A 61 -0.11 10.59 -15.76
C ALA A 61 0.82 10.33 -14.56
N ARG A 62 2.04 10.87 -14.61
CA ARG A 62 3.03 10.78 -13.53
C ARG A 62 3.29 12.16 -12.96
N GLY A 63 3.30 12.27 -11.62
CA GLY A 63 3.62 13.49 -10.92
C GLY A 63 3.71 13.23 -9.43
N ASP A 64 4.54 14.01 -8.74
CA ASP A 64 4.75 13.90 -7.30
C ASP A 64 3.83 14.84 -6.50
N THR A 65 3.12 15.73 -7.20
CA THR A 65 2.19 16.69 -6.61
C THR A 65 0.85 16.68 -7.35
N LEU A 66 -0.21 17.09 -6.67
CA LEU A 66 -1.54 17.19 -7.26
C LEU A 66 -1.57 17.99 -8.57
N PRO A 67 -0.98 19.19 -8.68
CA PRO A 67 -0.95 19.94 -9.94
C PRO A 67 -0.20 19.18 -11.04
N ALA A 68 0.94 18.54 -10.72
CA ALA A 68 1.72 17.78 -11.68
C ALA A 68 0.94 16.56 -12.22
N ILE A 69 0.21 15.85 -11.36
CA ILE A 69 -0.66 14.73 -11.76
C ILE A 69 -1.77 15.22 -12.69
N LEU A 70 -2.44 16.33 -12.33
CA LEU A 70 -3.54 16.88 -13.12
C LEU A 70 -3.08 17.41 -14.49
N THR A 71 -1.94 18.11 -14.56
CA THR A 71 -1.35 18.54 -15.84
C THR A 71 -0.94 17.34 -16.69
N ALA A 72 -0.25 16.37 -16.14
CA ALA A 72 0.15 15.17 -16.88
C ALA A 72 -1.07 14.36 -17.38
N LEU A 73 -2.15 14.32 -16.61
CA LEU A 73 -3.39 13.69 -17.00
C LEU A 73 -4.06 14.45 -18.14
N TYR A 74 -4.15 15.78 -18.05
CA TYR A 74 -4.69 16.65 -19.10
C TYR A 74 -3.90 16.51 -20.40
N ASP A 75 -2.57 16.60 -20.35
CA ASP A 75 -1.69 16.44 -21.50
C ASP A 75 -1.79 15.03 -22.12
N GLY A 76 -1.89 14.01 -21.27
CA GLY A 76 -2.08 12.63 -21.73
C GLY A 76 -3.41 12.44 -22.47
N LEU A 77 -4.48 13.03 -21.96
CA LEU A 77 -5.82 12.95 -22.56
C LEU A 77 -5.92 13.73 -23.90
N THR A 78 -5.27 14.91 -23.96
CA THR A 78 -5.31 15.76 -25.17
C THR A 78 -4.39 15.25 -26.28
N SER A 79 -3.24 14.65 -25.92
CA SER A 79 -2.24 14.20 -26.90
C SER A 79 -2.50 12.81 -27.48
N ARG A 80 -2.97 11.86 -26.67
CA ARG A 80 -3.14 10.44 -27.05
C ARG A 80 -4.58 9.95 -27.05
N GLY A 81 -5.46 10.68 -26.34
CA GLY A 81 -6.83 10.24 -26.11
C GLY A 81 -6.93 9.07 -25.10
N ILE A 82 -8.13 8.62 -24.84
CA ILE A 82 -8.43 7.49 -23.96
C ILE A 82 -8.27 6.18 -24.73
N ASN A 83 -7.54 5.22 -24.18
CA ASN A 83 -7.54 3.86 -24.70
C ASN A 83 -8.80 3.13 -24.21
N LEU A 84 -9.78 2.97 -25.10
CA LEU A 84 -11.09 2.39 -24.77
C LEU A 84 -10.99 0.97 -24.19
N PRO A 85 -10.21 0.03 -24.74
CA PRO A 85 -10.02 -1.29 -24.15
C PRO A 85 -9.47 -1.24 -22.72
N THR A 86 -8.50 -0.36 -22.45
CA THR A 86 -7.94 -0.17 -21.10
C THR A 86 -8.99 0.38 -20.13
N LEU A 87 -9.78 1.38 -20.56
CA LEU A 87 -10.86 1.96 -19.76
C LEU A 87 -11.93 0.92 -19.43
N VAL A 88 -12.31 0.08 -20.39
CA VAL A 88 -13.30 -1.00 -20.18
C VAL A 88 -12.79 -2.00 -19.17
N VAL A 89 -11.57 -2.52 -19.31
CA VAL A 89 -10.97 -3.49 -18.38
C VAL A 89 -10.83 -2.89 -16.99
N GLY A 90 -10.26 -1.69 -16.87
CA GLY A 90 -10.07 -1.00 -15.61
C GLY A 90 -11.38 -0.59 -14.95
N GLY A 91 -12.32 -0.05 -15.73
CA GLY A 91 -13.63 0.38 -15.26
C GLY A 91 -14.50 -0.77 -14.78
N LEU A 92 -14.56 -1.88 -15.53
CA LEU A 92 -15.27 -3.09 -15.09
C LEU A 92 -14.65 -3.66 -13.79
N SER A 93 -13.33 -3.69 -13.70
CA SER A 93 -12.64 -4.13 -12.49
C SER A 93 -12.95 -3.23 -11.30
N LEU A 94 -12.96 -1.92 -11.50
CA LEU A 94 -13.30 -0.95 -10.47
C LEU A 94 -14.75 -1.13 -9.98
N ILE A 95 -15.71 -1.24 -10.90
CA ILE A 95 -17.14 -1.48 -10.60
C ILE A 95 -17.30 -2.80 -9.83
N PHE A 96 -16.67 -3.87 -10.33
CA PHE A 96 -16.70 -5.19 -9.70
C PHE A 96 -16.16 -5.14 -8.26
N LEU A 97 -15.01 -4.53 -8.04
CA LEU A 97 -14.40 -4.43 -6.72
C LEU A 97 -15.24 -3.61 -5.74
N PHE A 98 -15.81 -2.46 -6.17
CA PHE A 98 -16.72 -1.68 -5.34
C PHE A 98 -18.01 -2.42 -5.04
N TRP A 99 -18.56 -3.15 -6.02
CA TRP A 99 -19.73 -3.98 -5.84
C TRP A 99 -19.47 -5.11 -4.85
N CYS A 100 -18.36 -5.86 -5.02
CA CYS A 100 -17.97 -6.92 -4.08
C CYS A 100 -17.83 -6.39 -2.66
N ARG A 101 -17.17 -5.25 -2.50
CA ARG A 101 -16.95 -4.64 -1.20
C ARG A 101 -18.26 -4.27 -0.48
N LYS A 102 -19.27 -3.78 -1.21
CA LYS A 102 -20.53 -3.32 -0.61
C LYS A 102 -21.60 -4.40 -0.54
N ARG A 103 -21.65 -5.31 -1.50
CA ARG A 103 -22.80 -6.20 -1.72
C ARG A 103 -22.49 -7.69 -1.57
N LEU A 104 -21.25 -8.12 -1.83
CA LEU A 104 -20.94 -9.56 -1.91
C LEU A 104 -21.14 -10.25 -0.56
N LYS A 105 -20.60 -9.70 0.53
CA LYS A 105 -20.76 -10.27 1.88
C LYS A 105 -22.25 -10.43 2.29
N PRO A 106 -23.10 -9.40 2.23
CA PRO A 106 -24.52 -9.57 2.59
C PRO A 106 -25.26 -10.53 1.66
N LEU A 107 -24.91 -10.62 0.38
CA LEU A 107 -25.51 -11.58 -0.54
C LEU A 107 -25.14 -13.01 -0.19
N LEU A 108 -23.87 -13.29 0.11
CA LEU A 108 -23.41 -14.62 0.51
C LEU A 108 -24.05 -15.08 1.83
N VAL A 109 -24.19 -14.16 2.80
CA VAL A 109 -24.90 -14.48 4.05
C VAL A 109 -26.36 -14.81 3.79
N LYS A 110 -27.04 -14.07 2.91
CA LYS A 110 -28.42 -14.39 2.49
C LYS A 110 -28.52 -15.72 1.73
N ALA A 111 -27.47 -16.10 1.01
CA ALA A 111 -27.39 -17.40 0.31
C ALA A 111 -27.04 -18.57 1.23
N GLY A 112 -26.95 -18.35 2.56
CA GLY A 112 -26.71 -19.40 3.55
C GLY A 112 -25.24 -19.63 3.93
N PHE A 113 -24.31 -18.82 3.43
CA PHE A 113 -22.92 -18.91 3.85
C PHE A 113 -22.73 -18.36 5.27
N GLY A 114 -21.91 -19.03 6.07
CA GLY A 114 -21.55 -18.52 7.38
C GLY A 114 -20.85 -17.13 7.29
N PRO A 115 -21.04 -16.22 8.25
CA PRO A 115 -20.51 -14.85 8.20
C PRO A 115 -18.98 -14.78 7.99
N ARG A 116 -18.23 -15.73 8.54
CA ARG A 116 -16.77 -15.83 8.37
C ARG A 116 -16.37 -16.23 6.95
N ALA A 117 -17.05 -17.23 6.38
CA ALA A 117 -16.81 -17.69 5.00
C ALA A 117 -17.19 -16.58 3.99
N ALA A 118 -18.33 -15.93 4.19
CA ALA A 118 -18.78 -14.81 3.36
C ALA A 118 -17.79 -13.64 3.38
N ASP A 119 -17.19 -13.35 4.54
CA ASP A 119 -16.17 -12.31 4.69
C ASP A 119 -14.87 -12.68 3.98
N ALA A 120 -14.41 -13.92 4.12
CA ALA A 120 -13.21 -14.42 3.43
C ALA A 120 -13.36 -14.36 1.89
N VAL A 121 -14.50 -14.81 1.37
CA VAL A 121 -14.79 -14.74 -0.07
C VAL A 121 -14.87 -13.29 -0.55
N ALA A 122 -15.50 -12.39 0.19
CA ALA A 122 -15.56 -10.98 -0.17
C ALA A 122 -14.15 -10.31 -0.20
N LYS A 123 -13.28 -10.70 0.72
CA LYS A 123 -11.87 -10.24 0.76
C LYS A 123 -11.00 -10.83 -0.36
N ALA A 124 -11.40 -11.96 -0.95
CA ALA A 124 -10.71 -12.55 -2.10
C ALA A 124 -11.08 -11.91 -3.45
N ALA A 125 -12.06 -10.98 -3.49
CA ALA A 125 -12.51 -10.34 -4.72
C ALA A 125 -11.37 -9.71 -5.56
N PRO A 126 -10.35 -9.04 -5.00
CA PRO A 126 -9.21 -8.55 -5.79
C PRO A 126 -8.46 -9.66 -6.53
N ALA A 127 -8.27 -10.82 -5.89
CA ALA A 127 -7.62 -11.96 -6.54
C ALA A 127 -8.45 -12.49 -7.71
N VAL A 128 -9.77 -12.55 -7.56
CA VAL A 128 -10.69 -12.95 -8.63
C VAL A 128 -10.62 -11.96 -9.80
N ALA A 129 -10.62 -10.64 -9.54
CA ALA A 129 -10.47 -9.62 -10.57
C ALA A 129 -9.15 -9.77 -11.35
N VAL A 130 -8.05 -10.00 -10.63
CA VAL A 130 -6.72 -10.24 -11.22
C VAL A 130 -6.75 -11.47 -12.13
N LEU A 131 -7.19 -12.62 -11.63
CA LEU A 131 -7.22 -13.87 -12.40
C LEU A 131 -8.13 -13.76 -13.63
N ALA A 132 -9.33 -13.20 -13.46
CA ALA A 132 -10.26 -13.00 -14.58
C ALA A 132 -9.67 -12.06 -15.65
N SER A 133 -8.97 -11.01 -15.24
CA SER A 133 -8.36 -10.07 -16.18
C SER A 133 -7.17 -10.66 -16.93
N ILE A 134 -6.34 -11.49 -16.29
CA ILE A 134 -5.25 -12.20 -16.95
C ILE A 134 -5.83 -13.13 -18.05
N LEU A 135 -6.86 -13.89 -17.71
CA LEU A 135 -7.53 -14.78 -18.69
C LEU A 135 -8.16 -13.97 -19.84
N ALA A 136 -8.81 -12.84 -19.55
CA ALA A 136 -9.41 -11.99 -20.56
C ALA A 136 -8.36 -11.41 -21.52
N VAL A 137 -7.22 -10.95 -21.00
CA VAL A 137 -6.13 -10.42 -21.83
C VAL A 137 -5.56 -11.50 -22.75
N GLY A 138 -5.31 -12.70 -22.20
CA GLY A 138 -4.75 -13.80 -22.99
C GLY A 138 -5.70 -14.34 -24.06
N GLN A 139 -7.03 -14.41 -23.77
CA GLN A 139 -8.01 -14.95 -24.73
C GLN A 139 -8.45 -13.93 -25.79
N LEU A 140 -8.53 -12.65 -25.44
CA LEU A 140 -9.02 -11.58 -26.32
C LEU A 140 -7.89 -10.77 -26.96
N ASP A 141 -6.64 -11.15 -26.75
CA ASP A 141 -5.44 -10.46 -27.21
C ASP A 141 -5.47 -8.93 -26.96
N LEU A 142 -5.92 -8.56 -25.75
CA LEU A 142 -6.11 -7.14 -25.40
C LEU A 142 -4.77 -6.38 -25.32
N ALA A 143 -3.66 -7.08 -25.22
CA ALA A 143 -2.32 -6.48 -25.29
C ALA A 143 -2.08 -5.87 -26.68
N ALA A 144 -2.48 -6.56 -27.76
CA ALA A 144 -2.45 -6.02 -29.13
C ALA A 144 -3.41 -4.83 -29.33
N ALA A 145 -4.51 -4.79 -28.57
CA ALA A 145 -5.44 -3.65 -28.54
C ALA A 145 -4.94 -2.45 -27.72
N GLY A 146 -3.69 -2.50 -27.22
CA GLY A 146 -3.03 -1.40 -26.52
C GLY A 146 -3.23 -1.39 -25.01
N VAL A 147 -3.80 -2.45 -24.42
CA VAL A 147 -3.86 -2.59 -22.96
C VAL A 147 -2.48 -2.87 -22.42
N LYS A 148 -1.96 -1.97 -21.57
CA LYS A 148 -0.65 -2.13 -20.94
C LYS A 148 -0.71 -3.25 -19.90
N VAL A 149 0.15 -4.27 -20.07
CA VAL A 149 0.35 -5.36 -19.14
C VAL A 149 1.63 -5.17 -18.34
N VAL A 150 1.77 -5.93 -17.26
CA VAL A 150 2.96 -5.89 -16.40
C VAL A 150 4.20 -6.35 -17.16
N GLY A 151 4.06 -7.33 -18.05
CA GLY A 151 5.15 -7.89 -18.84
C GLY A 151 5.96 -8.94 -18.09
N ALA A 152 7.12 -9.28 -18.63
CA ALA A 152 8.01 -10.28 -18.03
C ALA A 152 8.56 -9.79 -16.71
N LEU A 153 8.24 -10.49 -15.62
CA LEU A 153 8.80 -10.25 -14.30
C LEU A 153 9.96 -11.24 -14.06
N PRO A 154 11.05 -10.80 -13.41
CA PRO A 154 12.09 -11.73 -12.99
C PRO A 154 11.48 -12.74 -12.02
N ALA A 155 11.59 -14.03 -12.34
CA ALA A 155 11.17 -15.11 -11.47
C ALA A 155 12.21 -15.36 -10.38
N GLY A 156 11.74 -15.73 -9.20
CA GLY A 156 12.62 -16.08 -8.09
C GLY A 156 12.59 -15.06 -6.95
N LEU A 157 13.35 -15.35 -5.93
CA LEU A 157 13.56 -14.44 -4.81
C LEU A 157 14.65 -13.42 -5.19
N PRO A 158 14.55 -12.17 -4.70
CA PRO A 158 15.61 -11.19 -4.91
C PRO A 158 16.92 -11.71 -4.30
N PRO A 159 18.07 -11.45 -4.96
CA PRO A 159 19.35 -11.87 -4.43
C PRO A 159 19.69 -11.12 -3.15
N LEU A 160 20.38 -11.79 -2.23
CA LEU A 160 20.95 -11.11 -1.07
C LEU A 160 22.00 -10.12 -1.58
N THR A 161 21.79 -8.86 -1.27
CA THR A 161 22.63 -7.75 -1.71
C THR A 161 22.90 -6.82 -0.53
N LEU A 162 24.12 -6.34 -0.41
CA LEU A 162 24.43 -5.28 0.55
C LEU A 162 24.17 -3.92 -0.12
N PRO A 163 23.54 -2.97 0.59
CA PRO A 163 23.37 -1.62 0.07
C PRO A 163 24.74 -0.97 -0.16
N PRO A 164 24.92 -0.24 -1.27
CA PRO A 164 26.17 0.47 -1.52
C PRO A 164 26.35 1.60 -0.50
N LEU A 165 27.46 1.59 0.23
CA LEU A 165 27.78 2.56 1.29
C LEU A 165 28.68 3.68 0.74
N GLU A 166 28.30 4.32 -0.35
CA GLU A 166 28.97 5.51 -0.87
C GLU A 166 28.65 6.71 0.03
N ALA A 167 29.66 7.42 0.51
CA ALA A 167 29.50 8.50 1.48
C ALA A 167 28.54 9.60 0.99
N ASP A 168 28.67 10.00 -0.27
CA ASP A 168 27.82 11.03 -0.88
C ASP A 168 26.36 10.59 -0.96
N ALA A 169 26.12 9.31 -1.33
CA ALA A 169 24.78 8.75 -1.38
C ALA A 169 24.15 8.64 0.03
N VAL A 170 24.96 8.22 1.02
CA VAL A 170 24.51 8.18 2.44
C VAL A 170 24.12 9.57 2.91
N LEU A 171 24.95 10.57 2.72
CA LEU A 171 24.68 11.95 3.13
C LEU A 171 23.44 12.51 2.44
N ALA A 172 23.27 12.29 1.15
CA ALA A 172 22.11 12.74 0.39
C ALA A 172 20.79 12.07 0.86
N LEU A 173 20.85 10.82 1.33
CA LEU A 173 19.67 10.05 1.72
C LEU A 173 19.37 10.08 3.23
N LEU A 174 20.22 10.68 4.08
CA LEU A 174 19.97 10.79 5.52
C LEU A 174 18.66 11.53 5.84
N GLY A 175 18.41 12.67 5.20
CA GLY A 175 17.18 13.43 5.40
C GLY A 175 15.92 12.66 5.01
N PRO A 176 15.82 12.15 3.77
CA PRO A 176 14.74 11.26 3.36
C PRO A 176 14.58 10.02 4.25
N ALA A 177 15.67 9.37 4.67
CA ALA A 177 15.61 8.22 5.57
C ALA A 177 15.03 8.58 6.95
N ALA A 178 15.42 9.73 7.51
CA ALA A 178 14.88 10.21 8.77
C ALA A 178 13.37 10.48 8.68
N LEU A 179 12.90 11.10 7.60
CA LEU A 179 11.48 11.34 7.36
C LEU A 179 10.71 10.04 7.21
N ILE A 180 11.21 9.08 6.41
CA ILE A 180 10.60 7.76 6.24
C ILE A 180 10.53 7.03 7.58
N SER A 181 11.60 7.07 8.38
CA SER A 181 11.65 6.44 9.69
C SER A 181 10.62 7.02 10.66
N LEU A 182 10.55 8.35 10.74
CA LEU A 182 9.62 9.02 11.64
C LEU A 182 8.16 8.80 11.23
N ILE A 183 7.83 9.05 9.97
CA ILE A 183 6.46 8.89 9.46
C ILE A 183 6.03 7.43 9.51
N GLY A 184 6.89 6.51 9.08
CA GLY A 184 6.62 5.07 9.11
C GLY A 184 6.44 4.53 10.52
N PHE A 185 7.22 5.01 11.49
CA PHE A 185 7.05 4.67 12.91
C PHE A 185 5.70 5.16 13.43
N VAL A 186 5.34 6.40 13.16
CA VAL A 186 4.07 6.98 13.62
C VAL A 186 2.87 6.27 13.02
N GLU A 187 2.93 5.94 11.74
CA GLU A 187 1.90 5.14 11.09
C GLU A 187 1.78 3.77 11.76
N SER A 188 2.90 3.07 11.92
CA SER A 188 2.93 1.74 12.54
C SER A 188 2.38 1.73 13.96
N ILE A 189 2.82 2.68 14.80
CA ILE A 189 2.38 2.74 16.20
C ILE A 189 0.89 3.13 16.30
N SER A 190 0.40 3.99 15.42
CA SER A 190 -1.02 4.37 15.37
C SER A 190 -1.92 3.18 15.05
N VAL A 191 -1.50 2.34 14.10
CA VAL A 191 -2.18 1.08 13.77
C VAL A 191 -2.13 0.12 14.95
N ALA A 192 -0.96 -0.07 15.53
CA ALA A 192 -0.75 -0.98 16.66
C ALA A 192 -1.59 -0.56 17.85
N GLN A 193 -1.63 0.73 18.23
CA GLN A 193 -2.46 1.26 19.30
C GLN A 193 -3.96 1.06 19.03
N THR A 194 -4.41 1.32 17.80
CA THR A 194 -5.81 1.14 17.41
C THR A 194 -6.26 -0.32 17.54
N LEU A 195 -5.44 -1.26 17.10
CA LEU A 195 -5.76 -2.68 17.18
C LEU A 195 -5.61 -3.23 18.60
N ALA A 196 -4.61 -2.77 19.35
CA ALA A 196 -4.42 -3.13 20.75
C ALA A 196 -5.59 -2.67 21.61
N ALA A 197 -6.11 -1.46 21.38
CA ALA A 197 -7.30 -0.96 22.08
C ALA A 197 -8.52 -1.86 21.87
N LYS A 198 -8.73 -2.40 20.67
CA LYS A 198 -9.83 -3.36 20.39
C LYS A 198 -9.69 -4.67 21.18
N ARG A 199 -8.46 -5.10 21.46
CA ARG A 199 -8.16 -6.31 22.25
C ARG A 199 -7.88 -6.01 23.73
N ARG A 200 -7.97 -4.75 24.17
CA ARG A 200 -7.62 -4.30 25.54
C ARG A 200 -6.18 -4.69 25.92
N GLN A 201 -5.28 -4.63 24.97
CA GLN A 201 -3.86 -4.92 25.15
C GLN A 201 -3.05 -3.62 25.22
N ARG A 202 -1.87 -3.69 25.85
CA ARG A 202 -0.88 -2.60 25.80
C ARG A 202 0.24 -2.98 24.84
N ILE A 203 0.76 -2.00 24.14
CA ILE A 203 1.92 -2.14 23.27
C ILE A 203 3.06 -1.29 23.81
N SER A 204 4.29 -1.70 23.50
CA SER A 204 5.50 -0.94 23.79
C SER A 204 5.96 -0.26 22.51
N ALA A 205 5.96 1.07 22.49
CA ALA A 205 6.42 1.84 21.34
C ALA A 205 7.91 1.57 21.03
N ASP A 206 8.74 1.33 22.05
CA ASP A 206 10.14 0.98 21.83
C ASP A 206 10.31 -0.42 21.21
N ALA A 207 9.46 -1.38 21.58
CA ALA A 207 9.46 -2.71 20.94
C ALA A 207 9.04 -2.63 19.47
N GLU A 208 8.07 -1.77 19.13
CA GLU A 208 7.68 -1.51 17.73
C GLU A 208 8.83 -0.89 16.94
N LEU A 209 9.59 0.05 17.52
CA LEU A 209 10.81 0.61 16.90
C LEU A 209 11.84 -0.48 16.59
N VAL A 210 12.08 -1.42 17.53
CA VAL A 210 12.99 -2.54 17.29
C VAL A 210 12.48 -3.43 16.16
N GLY A 211 11.21 -3.80 16.18
CA GLY A 211 10.61 -4.66 15.18
C GLY A 211 10.66 -4.03 13.78
N LEU A 212 10.26 -2.75 13.66
CA LEU A 212 10.27 -2.03 12.40
C LEU A 212 11.70 -1.77 11.89
N GLY A 213 12.61 -1.44 12.79
CA GLY A 213 14.02 -1.25 12.47
C GLY A 213 14.68 -2.53 11.97
N ALA A 214 14.47 -3.66 12.65
CA ALA A 214 14.97 -4.96 12.22
C ALA A 214 14.38 -5.39 10.87
N ALA A 215 13.08 -5.14 10.63
CA ALA A 215 12.44 -5.43 9.35
C ALA A 215 13.04 -4.60 8.20
N ASN A 216 13.36 -3.32 8.43
CA ASN A 216 13.99 -2.46 7.44
C ASN A 216 15.45 -2.86 7.15
N VAL A 217 16.23 -3.25 8.17
CA VAL A 217 17.57 -3.80 7.96
C VAL A 217 17.50 -5.11 7.16
N ALA A 218 16.57 -6.00 7.49
CA ALA A 218 16.36 -7.22 6.73
C ALA A 218 15.97 -6.91 5.27
N ALA A 219 15.06 -5.96 5.04
CA ALA A 219 14.68 -5.52 3.69
C ALA A 219 15.90 -5.00 2.90
N ALA A 220 16.78 -4.22 3.53
CA ALA A 220 17.98 -3.68 2.88
C ALA A 220 18.91 -4.77 2.35
N VAL A 221 19.06 -5.91 3.06
CA VAL A 221 19.95 -7.01 2.65
C VAL A 221 19.25 -8.06 1.78
N THR A 222 17.91 -8.06 1.76
CA THR A 222 17.11 -9.00 0.93
C THR A 222 16.56 -8.37 -0.35
N GLY A 223 17.07 -7.21 -0.77
CA GLY A 223 16.64 -6.57 -2.02
C GLY A 223 15.32 -5.79 -1.92
N GLY A 224 14.84 -5.52 -0.70
CA GLY A 224 13.56 -4.86 -0.45
C GLY A 224 13.63 -3.33 -0.37
N TYR A 225 12.47 -2.71 -0.49
CA TYR A 225 12.27 -1.28 -0.22
C TYR A 225 12.07 -1.04 1.29
N PRO A 226 12.13 0.23 1.76
CA PRO A 226 11.72 0.56 3.13
C PRO A 226 10.30 0.06 3.42
N VAL A 227 10.13 -0.53 4.60
CA VAL A 227 8.85 -1.12 5.05
C VAL A 227 8.28 -0.38 6.24
N THR A 228 6.96 -0.29 6.32
CA THR A 228 6.22 0.30 7.41
C THR A 228 4.96 -0.51 7.72
N GLY A 229 4.34 -0.28 8.87
CA GLY A 229 3.08 -0.90 9.24
C GLY A 229 1.91 -0.35 8.41
N GLY A 230 1.33 -1.19 7.55
CA GLY A 230 0.19 -0.80 6.74
C GLY A 230 -1.14 -1.02 7.44
N PHE A 231 -1.96 0.03 7.61
CA PHE A 231 -3.26 -0.04 8.30
C PHE A 231 -4.19 -1.09 7.67
N ALA A 232 -4.44 -1.02 6.38
CA ALA A 232 -5.40 -1.90 5.70
C ALA A 232 -5.04 -3.39 5.84
N ARG A 233 -3.77 -3.73 5.65
CA ARG A 233 -3.29 -5.12 5.77
C ARG A 233 -3.34 -5.62 7.20
N SER A 234 -2.98 -4.79 8.17
CA SER A 234 -3.02 -5.13 9.59
C SER A 234 -4.46 -5.38 10.07
N VAL A 235 -5.42 -4.54 9.63
CA VAL A 235 -6.84 -4.74 9.96
C VAL A 235 -7.36 -6.04 9.35
N VAL A 236 -7.03 -6.35 8.09
CA VAL A 236 -7.44 -7.61 7.46
C VAL A 236 -6.90 -8.82 8.22
N ASN A 237 -5.63 -8.77 8.62
CA ASN A 237 -4.99 -9.83 9.39
C ASN A 237 -5.65 -9.99 10.79
N PHE A 238 -5.91 -8.87 11.46
CA PHE A 238 -6.62 -8.82 12.74
C PHE A 238 -8.04 -9.38 12.65
N ASP A 239 -8.82 -8.96 11.66
CA ASP A 239 -10.20 -9.41 11.44
C ASP A 239 -10.27 -10.88 11.00
N ALA A 240 -9.19 -11.39 10.38
CA ALA A 240 -9.04 -12.82 10.07
C ALA A 240 -8.76 -13.67 11.32
N GLY A 241 -8.49 -13.05 12.47
CA GLY A 241 -8.25 -13.74 13.74
C GLY A 241 -6.78 -14.06 14.00
N ALA A 242 -5.85 -13.37 13.36
CA ALA A 242 -4.42 -13.53 13.66
C ALA A 242 -4.12 -13.09 15.09
N GLU A 243 -3.47 -13.96 15.87
CA GLU A 243 -3.14 -13.71 17.28
C GLU A 243 -1.63 -13.62 17.54
N THR A 244 -0.83 -14.16 16.62
CA THR A 244 0.62 -14.24 16.78
C THR A 244 1.36 -13.68 15.57
N PRO A 245 2.64 -13.29 15.70
CA PRO A 245 3.51 -12.91 14.59
C PRO A 245 3.67 -13.99 13.51
N MET A 246 3.36 -15.26 13.83
CA MET A 246 3.41 -16.36 12.85
C MET A 246 2.51 -16.13 11.64
N ALA A 247 1.43 -15.38 11.78
CA ALA A 247 0.59 -14.99 10.64
C ALA A 247 1.41 -14.21 9.58
N GLY A 248 2.34 -13.36 10.01
CA GLY A 248 3.29 -12.67 9.14
C GLY A 248 4.26 -13.62 8.44
N VAL A 249 4.75 -14.64 9.14
CA VAL A 249 5.64 -15.66 8.55
C VAL A 249 4.92 -16.46 7.46
N PHE A 250 3.68 -16.89 7.70
CA PHE A 250 2.87 -17.56 6.67
C PHE A 250 2.60 -16.66 5.46
N THR A 251 2.33 -15.37 5.70
CA THR A 251 2.17 -14.40 4.61
C THR A 251 3.47 -14.26 3.80
N ALA A 252 4.62 -14.14 4.46
CA ALA A 252 5.91 -14.05 3.80
C ALA A 252 6.23 -15.33 2.99
N ALA A 253 5.96 -16.51 3.54
CA ALA A 253 6.12 -17.78 2.83
C ALA A 253 5.19 -17.85 1.60
N GLY A 254 3.93 -17.44 1.74
CA GLY A 254 2.99 -17.38 0.61
C GLY A 254 3.45 -16.44 -0.50
N ILE A 255 3.98 -15.26 -0.15
CA ILE A 255 4.55 -14.31 -1.11
C ILE A 255 5.79 -14.90 -1.79
N ALA A 256 6.68 -15.55 -1.03
CA ALA A 256 7.87 -16.19 -1.58
C ALA A 256 7.50 -17.31 -2.58
N LEU A 257 6.52 -18.15 -2.25
CA LEU A 257 6.01 -19.17 -3.15
C LEU A 257 5.38 -18.56 -4.42
N ALA A 258 4.62 -17.47 -4.26
CA ALA A 258 4.05 -16.78 -5.40
C ALA A 258 5.16 -16.19 -6.31
N ALA A 259 6.21 -15.60 -5.74
CA ALA A 259 7.34 -15.07 -6.48
C ALA A 259 8.13 -16.15 -7.22
N LEU A 260 8.24 -17.35 -6.64
CA LEU A 260 8.94 -18.47 -7.24
C LEU A 260 8.15 -19.15 -8.37
N PHE A 261 6.85 -19.34 -8.19
CA PHE A 261 6.04 -20.21 -9.06
C PHE A 261 4.96 -19.49 -9.87
N LEU A 262 4.40 -18.37 -9.35
CA LEU A 262 3.28 -17.70 -9.98
C LEU A 262 3.69 -16.47 -10.82
N THR A 263 4.95 -16.05 -10.76
CA THR A 263 5.46 -14.89 -11.51
C THR A 263 5.14 -14.94 -13.01
N PRO A 264 5.29 -16.10 -13.71
CA PRO A 264 4.92 -16.17 -15.12
C PRO A 264 3.45 -15.89 -15.40
N ALA A 265 2.55 -16.24 -14.47
CA ALA A 265 1.12 -16.02 -14.61
C ALA A 265 0.75 -14.53 -14.56
N PHE A 266 1.57 -13.69 -13.94
CA PHE A 266 1.33 -12.24 -13.85
C PHE A 266 1.81 -11.45 -15.07
N ARG A 267 2.44 -12.09 -16.06
CA ARG A 267 2.93 -11.44 -17.27
C ARG A 267 1.84 -10.64 -17.98
N ASP A 268 0.67 -11.25 -18.13
CA ASP A 268 -0.47 -10.70 -18.88
C ASP A 268 -1.45 -9.90 -17.98
N LEU A 269 -1.03 -9.58 -16.75
CA LEU A 269 -1.83 -8.79 -15.83
C LEU A 269 -1.93 -7.33 -16.28
N PRO A 270 -3.16 -6.80 -16.53
CA PRO A 270 -3.32 -5.41 -16.94
C PRO A 270 -2.99 -4.43 -15.81
N GLN A 271 -2.21 -3.40 -16.14
CA GLN A 271 -1.89 -2.32 -15.19
C GLN A 271 -3.16 -1.58 -14.71
N ALA A 272 -4.18 -1.49 -15.55
CA ALA A 272 -5.47 -0.91 -15.21
C ALA A 272 -6.20 -1.65 -14.07
N VAL A 273 -6.05 -2.97 -13.98
CA VAL A 273 -6.64 -3.78 -12.88
C VAL A 273 -5.89 -3.57 -11.59
N LEU A 274 -4.55 -3.49 -11.64
CA LEU A 274 -3.75 -3.10 -10.48
C LEU A 274 -4.14 -1.72 -9.98
N ALA A 275 -4.30 -0.75 -10.89
CA ALA A 275 -4.75 0.59 -10.55
C ALA A 275 -6.14 0.57 -9.88
N ALA A 276 -7.09 -0.21 -10.42
CA ALA A 276 -8.42 -0.37 -9.81
C ALA A 276 -8.34 -0.95 -8.40
N THR A 277 -7.50 -1.98 -8.18
CA THR A 277 -7.31 -2.57 -6.84
C THR A 277 -6.71 -1.58 -5.85
N ILE A 278 -5.70 -0.79 -6.29
CA ILE A 278 -5.07 0.24 -5.47
C ILE A 278 -6.09 1.34 -5.12
N ILE A 279 -6.85 1.85 -6.09
CA ILE A 279 -7.87 2.88 -5.86
C ILE A 279 -8.89 2.42 -4.83
N VAL A 280 -9.45 1.21 -4.99
CA VAL A 280 -10.46 0.68 -4.05
C VAL A 280 -9.88 0.48 -2.65
N ALA A 281 -8.63 0.02 -2.55
CA ALA A 281 -7.95 -0.16 -1.26
C ALA A 281 -7.72 1.19 -0.57
N VAL A 282 -7.14 2.15 -1.29
CA VAL A 282 -6.73 3.45 -0.73
C VAL A 282 -7.94 4.33 -0.39
N LEU A 283 -8.97 4.36 -1.24
CA LEU A 283 -10.21 5.10 -0.95
C LEU A 283 -10.93 4.58 0.31
N SER A 284 -10.59 3.39 0.78
CA SER A 284 -11.09 2.87 2.07
C SER A 284 -10.49 3.55 3.29
N LEU A 285 -9.35 4.18 3.12
CA LEU A 285 -8.62 4.88 4.19
C LEU A 285 -8.97 6.37 4.22
N VAL A 286 -9.55 6.88 3.13
CA VAL A 286 -9.92 8.29 2.99
C VAL A 286 -11.16 8.59 3.82
N ASP A 287 -11.02 9.47 4.80
CA ASP A 287 -12.11 9.98 5.63
C ASP A 287 -12.29 11.49 5.41
N LEU A 288 -13.09 11.84 4.40
CA LEU A 288 -13.40 13.24 4.06
C LEU A 288 -14.17 13.99 5.16
N LYS A 289 -14.71 13.28 6.15
CA LYS A 289 -15.42 13.90 7.28
C LYS A 289 -14.49 14.16 8.47
N ALA A 290 -13.31 13.56 8.48
CA ALA A 290 -12.35 13.73 9.57
C ALA A 290 -11.93 15.19 9.79
N PRO A 291 -11.62 16.00 8.75
CA PRO A 291 -11.31 17.42 8.94
C PRO A 291 -12.46 18.20 9.58
N LEU A 292 -13.70 17.93 9.16
CA LEU A 292 -14.89 18.59 9.72
C LEU A 292 -15.10 18.24 11.19
N ARG A 293 -14.87 16.96 11.55
CA ARG A 293 -14.96 16.50 12.96
C ARG A 293 -13.83 17.11 13.80
N ALA A 294 -12.62 17.15 13.29
CA ALA A 294 -11.48 17.78 13.98
C ALA A 294 -11.76 19.25 14.22
N TRP A 295 -12.24 19.98 13.20
CA TRP A 295 -12.61 21.38 13.32
C TRP A 295 -13.71 21.64 14.36
N ALA A 296 -14.71 20.76 14.44
CA ALA A 296 -15.79 20.88 15.42
C ALA A 296 -15.31 20.63 16.85
N TYR A 297 -14.28 19.80 17.05
CA TYR A 297 -13.72 19.50 18.36
C TYR A 297 -12.67 20.55 18.81
N SER A 298 -11.74 20.88 17.93
CA SER A 298 -10.65 21.84 18.17
C SER A 298 -10.27 22.54 16.87
N LYS A 299 -10.34 23.87 16.84
CA LYS A 299 -9.91 24.65 15.67
C LYS A 299 -8.43 24.44 15.34
N ALA A 300 -7.57 24.28 16.38
CA ALA A 300 -6.16 24.02 16.21
C ALA A 300 -5.91 22.67 15.50
N ASP A 301 -6.64 21.61 15.91
CA ASP A 301 -6.56 20.30 15.28
C ASP A 301 -7.12 20.32 13.85
N GLY A 302 -8.18 21.08 13.61
CA GLY A 302 -8.74 21.28 12.28
C GLY A 302 -7.74 21.96 11.32
N ILE A 303 -7.03 23.00 11.78
CA ILE A 303 -5.98 23.68 11.01
C ILE A 303 -4.78 22.74 10.78
N ALA A 304 -4.36 21.98 11.78
CA ALA A 304 -3.24 21.05 11.66
C ALA A 304 -3.53 19.88 10.69
N MET A 305 -4.81 19.60 10.43
CA MET A 305 -5.27 18.54 9.53
C MET A 305 -5.48 19.02 8.09
N ALA A 306 -5.66 20.32 7.86
CA ALA A 306 -5.91 20.93 6.55
C ALA A 306 -4.63 21.16 5.76
#